data_49286853b86d43e208eb016e29210ae4
#
_entry.id   49286853b86d43e208eb016e29210ae4
#
_cell.length_a   1.000
_cell.length_b   1.000
_cell.length_c   1.000
_cell.angle_alpha   90.00
_cell.angle_beta   90.00
_cell.angle_gamma   90.00
#
_symmetry.space_group_name_H-M   'P 1'
#
loop_
_entity.id
_entity.type
_entity.pdbx_description
1 polymer ?
#
loop_
_entity_poly.entity_id
_entity_poly.type
_entity_poly.pdbx_seq_one_letter_code
_entity_poly.pdbx_strand_id
1 'polypeptide(L)'
;MARNFSSRNSSSAGLPRSPWGWALLGLLLGALPALAVFAPARWLAAGVASASGGQVQLVEPRGTVWDGSAQLLLTGGSGSQDHATLPSRVQWRLSPAWAGVRAELRADCCTTAGPIGIAAQAGWNTVRVQIADGRSQWPAAVLAGLGTPWNTVQPQGRLALSTQALALNWTNGRMQLAGSAQLDALDMSSRLSTLRPMGSYRLALDGKGPAPTLTLSTLGGALLLKGSGEWVGDRLRFTGEATAAPDREAALANLLNIIGRRTGARSIITVG
;
A
#
# COMPACT_ATOMS: atom_id res chain seq x y z
N MET A 1 -43.07 53.34 74.33
CA MET A 1 -43.04 53.13 72.84
C MET A 1 -41.78 52.38 72.48
N ALA A 2 -41.86 51.06 72.25
CA ALA A 2 -40.76 50.23 71.86
C ALA A 2 -41.01 49.72 70.41
N ARG A 3 -40.16 50.09 69.47
CA ARG A 3 -40.22 49.65 68.10
C ARG A 3 -39.46 48.33 67.96
N ASN A 4 -40.20 47.27 67.64
CA ASN A 4 -39.65 46.00 67.21
C ASN A 4 -39.03 46.12 65.84
N PHE A 5 -37.71 45.90 65.75
CA PHE A 5 -37.02 45.70 64.47
C PHE A 5 -37.08 44.23 64.09
N SER A 6 -37.92 43.92 63.12
CA SER A 6 -37.96 42.58 62.48
C SER A 6 -36.74 42.37 61.62
N SER A 7 -35.84 41.47 61.99
CA SER A 7 -34.70 41.06 61.16
C SER A 7 -35.21 40.22 59.98
N ARG A 8 -35.07 40.77 58.77
CA ARG A 8 -35.26 39.97 57.52
C ARG A 8 -34.12 38.99 57.40
N ASN A 9 -34.46 37.68 57.55
CA ASN A 9 -33.61 36.61 57.11
C ASN A 9 -33.39 36.69 55.60
N SER A 10 -32.20 37.07 55.14
CA SER A 10 -31.78 36.97 53.79
C SER A 10 -31.46 35.50 53.49
N SER A 11 -32.41 34.81 52.85
CA SER A 11 -32.18 33.49 52.26
C SER A 11 -31.06 33.63 51.17
N SER A 12 -29.90 33.11 51.47
CA SER A 12 -28.83 32.91 50.47
C SER A 12 -29.32 31.93 49.41
N ALA A 13 -29.83 32.48 48.30
CA ALA A 13 -30.09 31.67 47.09
C ALA A 13 -28.76 31.07 46.64
N GLY A 14 -28.62 29.75 46.86
CA GLY A 14 -27.47 29.00 46.37
C GLY A 14 -27.36 29.21 44.86
N LEU A 15 -26.22 29.67 44.40
CA LEU A 15 -25.91 29.82 42.97
C LEU A 15 -26.17 28.46 42.28
N PRO A 16 -26.95 28.43 41.19
CA PRO A 16 -27.20 27.21 40.46
C PRO A 16 -25.85 26.61 40.01
N ARG A 17 -25.60 25.37 40.40
CA ARG A 17 -24.42 24.63 39.96
C ARG A 17 -24.45 24.66 38.44
N SER A 18 -23.45 25.31 37.84
CA SER A 18 -23.29 25.42 36.38
C SER A 18 -23.33 24.00 35.81
N PRO A 19 -24.15 23.71 34.77
CA PRO A 19 -24.31 22.36 34.20
C PRO A 19 -23.14 22.00 33.28
N TRP A 20 -21.90 22.18 33.73
CA TRP A 20 -20.68 21.89 32.99
C TRP A 20 -20.63 20.47 32.42
N GLY A 21 -21.22 19.49 33.15
CA GLY A 21 -21.32 18.11 32.70
C GLY A 21 -22.14 17.97 31.41
N TRP A 22 -23.27 18.65 31.31
CA TRP A 22 -24.09 18.65 30.10
C TRP A 22 -23.43 19.41 28.94
N ALA A 23 -22.72 20.49 29.26
CA ALA A 23 -21.94 21.24 28.25
C ALA A 23 -20.78 20.39 27.68
N LEU A 24 -20.04 19.67 28.53
CA LEU A 24 -18.99 18.75 28.09
C LEU A 24 -19.56 17.57 27.30
N LEU A 25 -20.69 17.00 27.73
CA LEU A 25 -21.36 15.93 27.00
C LEU A 25 -21.81 16.41 25.62
N GLY A 26 -22.42 17.59 25.52
CA GLY A 26 -22.81 18.17 24.25
C GLY A 26 -21.63 18.48 23.34
N LEU A 27 -20.51 18.98 23.90
CA LEU A 27 -19.27 19.20 23.18
C LEU A 27 -18.71 17.89 22.60
N LEU A 28 -18.64 16.84 23.41
CA LEU A 28 -18.13 15.52 22.96
C LEU A 28 -19.04 14.90 21.90
N LEU A 29 -20.36 14.94 22.09
CA LEU A 29 -21.35 14.42 21.14
C LEU A 29 -21.36 15.19 19.82
N GLY A 30 -21.01 16.47 19.82
CA GLY A 30 -20.91 17.28 18.61
C GLY A 30 -19.53 17.25 17.97
N ALA A 31 -18.46 17.36 18.74
CA ALA A 31 -17.10 17.45 18.23
C ALA A 31 -16.59 16.11 17.66
N LEU A 32 -16.89 14.98 18.29
CA LEU A 32 -16.43 13.67 17.83
C LEU A 32 -16.97 13.30 16.44
N PRO A 33 -18.30 13.37 16.17
CA PRO A 33 -18.82 13.16 14.83
C PRO A 33 -18.29 14.18 13.81
N ALA A 34 -18.17 15.45 14.20
CA ALA A 34 -17.61 16.48 13.31
C ALA A 34 -16.15 16.17 12.94
N LEU A 35 -15.32 15.80 13.92
CA LEU A 35 -13.95 15.36 13.65
C LEU A 35 -13.89 14.12 12.77
N ALA A 36 -14.81 13.16 12.96
CA ALA A 36 -14.87 11.97 12.12
C ALA A 36 -15.24 12.31 10.67
N VAL A 37 -16.26 13.15 10.46
CA VAL A 37 -16.74 13.54 9.11
C VAL A 37 -15.72 14.44 8.39
N PHE A 38 -15.12 15.39 9.09
CA PHE A 38 -14.18 16.37 8.53
C PHE A 38 -12.71 16.03 8.79
N ALA A 39 -12.40 14.75 9.13
CA ALA A 39 -11.04 14.29 9.37
C ALA A 39 -10.13 14.67 8.21
N PRO A 40 -9.07 15.47 8.42
CA PRO A 40 -8.23 15.94 7.33
C PRO A 40 -7.40 14.82 6.70
N ALA A 41 -7.17 14.88 5.39
CA ALA A 41 -6.41 13.90 4.61
C ALA A 41 -5.00 13.61 5.17
N ARG A 42 -4.40 14.56 5.90
CA ARG A 42 -3.09 14.38 6.55
C ARG A 42 -3.07 13.22 7.57
N TRP A 43 -4.21 12.88 8.18
CA TRP A 43 -4.29 11.76 9.10
C TRP A 43 -4.17 10.43 8.37
N LEU A 44 -4.82 10.32 7.20
CA LEU A 44 -4.63 9.16 6.33
C LEU A 44 -3.17 9.07 5.85
N ALA A 45 -2.58 10.19 5.45
CA ALA A 45 -1.18 10.25 5.02
C ALA A 45 -0.22 9.80 6.13
N ALA A 46 -0.42 10.26 7.36
CA ALA A 46 0.37 9.83 8.52
C ALA A 46 0.19 8.33 8.82
N GLY A 47 -1.06 7.82 8.73
CA GLY A 47 -1.36 6.42 8.91
C GLY A 47 -0.68 5.52 7.88
N VAL A 48 -0.72 5.90 6.60
CA VAL A 48 -0.05 5.18 5.50
C VAL A 48 1.47 5.18 5.70
N ALA A 49 2.06 6.32 6.02
CA ALA A 49 3.50 6.43 6.28
C ALA A 49 3.92 5.55 7.47
N SER A 50 3.17 5.57 8.56
CA SER A 50 3.43 4.74 9.74
C SER A 50 3.31 3.25 9.43
N ALA A 51 2.23 2.83 8.76
CA ALA A 51 1.97 1.43 8.42
C ALA A 51 2.99 0.85 7.43
N SER A 52 3.57 1.70 6.56
CA SER A 52 4.58 1.31 5.58
C SER A 52 6.02 1.47 6.07
N GLY A 53 6.26 1.83 7.33
CA GLY A 53 7.61 2.14 7.82
C GLY A 53 8.26 3.32 7.10
N GLY A 54 7.45 4.25 6.58
CA GLY A 54 7.90 5.41 5.82
C GLY A 54 8.19 5.15 4.35
N GLN A 55 8.02 3.92 3.85
CA GLN A 55 8.28 3.60 2.44
C GLN A 55 7.25 4.19 1.48
N VAL A 56 6.01 4.34 1.92
CA VAL A 56 4.93 4.95 1.15
C VAL A 56 4.52 6.23 1.83
N GLN A 57 4.66 7.36 1.16
CA GLN A 57 4.28 8.66 1.67
C GLN A 57 3.28 9.33 0.73
N LEU A 58 2.26 9.91 1.32
CA LEU A 58 1.28 10.75 0.64
C LEU A 58 1.64 12.21 0.91
N VAL A 59 2.29 12.84 -0.06
CA VAL A 59 2.79 14.22 0.06
C VAL A 59 1.74 15.20 -0.44
N GLU A 60 1.68 16.39 0.15
CA GLU A 60 0.68 17.40 -0.13
C GLU A 60 -0.77 16.84 -0.11
N PRO A 61 -1.19 16.20 0.97
CA PRO A 61 -2.53 15.65 1.05
C PRO A 61 -3.57 16.78 1.06
N ARG A 62 -4.63 16.62 0.25
CA ARG A 62 -5.73 17.57 0.11
C ARG A 62 -7.05 16.85 0.35
N GLY A 63 -8.05 17.58 0.90
CA GLY A 63 -9.36 17.04 1.20
C GLY A 63 -9.42 16.36 2.58
N THR A 64 -10.21 15.34 2.68
CA THR A 64 -10.49 14.61 3.92
C THR A 64 -9.96 13.16 3.83
N VAL A 65 -10.04 12.45 4.95
CA VAL A 65 -9.82 10.99 4.98
C VAL A 65 -10.78 10.28 4.03
N TRP A 66 -12.01 10.78 3.91
CA TRP A 66 -13.07 10.14 3.11
C TRP A 66 -12.98 10.41 1.62
N ASP A 67 -12.62 11.63 1.25
CA ASP A 67 -12.43 12.03 -0.16
C ASP A 67 -11.24 12.97 -0.23
N GLY A 68 -10.19 12.56 -0.92
CA GLY A 68 -8.98 13.34 -0.98
C GLY A 68 -8.02 12.91 -2.07
N SER A 69 -6.92 13.64 -2.14
CA SER A 69 -5.83 13.36 -3.09
C SER A 69 -4.48 13.71 -2.51
N ALA A 70 -3.44 13.02 -2.96
CA ALA A 70 -2.05 13.32 -2.62
C ALA A 70 -1.10 12.90 -3.73
N GLN A 71 0.12 13.42 -3.69
CA GLN A 71 1.22 12.92 -4.49
C GLN A 71 1.78 11.66 -3.81
N LEU A 72 1.81 10.54 -4.53
CA LEU A 72 2.45 9.32 -4.03
C LEU A 72 3.96 9.42 -4.18
N LEU A 73 4.66 9.30 -3.07
CA LEU A 73 6.11 9.24 -2.98
C LEU A 73 6.50 7.87 -2.41
N LEU A 74 7.33 7.14 -3.14
CA LEU A 74 8.00 5.93 -2.63
C LEU A 74 9.39 6.29 -2.14
N THR A 75 9.78 5.78 -0.98
CA THR A 75 11.10 5.99 -0.38
C THR A 75 11.69 4.67 0.10
N GLY A 76 13.00 4.64 0.31
CA GLY A 76 13.68 3.47 0.89
C GLY A 76 13.44 3.27 2.39
N GLY A 77 12.45 3.97 2.96
CA GLY A 77 12.13 3.95 4.39
C GLY A 77 12.71 5.14 5.16
N SER A 78 12.55 5.12 6.47
CA SER A 78 13.01 6.22 7.35
C SER A 78 14.54 6.40 7.25
N GLY A 79 14.95 7.64 6.94
CA GLY A 79 16.38 8.00 6.79
C GLY A 79 16.98 7.75 5.41
N SER A 80 16.25 7.16 4.45
CA SER A 80 16.70 7.02 3.08
C SER A 80 16.58 8.33 2.31
N GLN A 81 17.55 8.61 1.45
CA GLN A 81 17.50 9.72 0.50
C GLN A 81 16.91 9.29 -0.85
N ASP A 82 16.75 7.98 -1.07
CA ASP A 82 16.12 7.47 -2.27
C ASP A 82 14.63 7.78 -2.25
N HIS A 83 14.15 8.39 -3.33
CA HIS A 83 12.73 8.70 -3.50
C HIS A 83 12.33 8.70 -4.97
N ALA A 84 11.11 8.32 -5.24
CA ALA A 84 10.49 8.43 -6.55
C ALA A 84 9.01 8.80 -6.39
N THR A 85 8.56 9.73 -7.21
CA THR A 85 7.18 10.21 -7.23
C THR A 85 6.41 9.61 -8.39
N LEU A 86 5.14 9.33 -8.15
CA LEU A 86 4.23 8.98 -9.24
C LEU A 86 3.95 10.21 -10.12
N PRO A 87 3.88 10.08 -11.46
CA PRO A 87 3.63 11.22 -12.34
C PRO A 87 2.31 11.95 -12.12
N SER A 88 1.29 11.27 -11.58
CA SER A 88 -0.02 11.84 -11.27
C SER A 88 -0.33 11.76 -9.78
N ARG A 89 -1.28 12.59 -9.33
CA ARG A 89 -1.81 12.47 -7.98
C ARG A 89 -2.66 11.22 -7.84
N VAL A 90 -2.56 10.57 -6.69
CA VAL A 90 -3.49 9.52 -6.28
C VAL A 90 -4.68 10.18 -5.62
N GLN A 91 -5.86 9.81 -6.05
CA GLN A 91 -7.15 10.22 -5.49
C GLN A 91 -7.76 9.01 -4.79
N TRP A 92 -8.39 9.25 -3.65
CA TRP A 92 -9.11 8.20 -2.93
C TRP A 92 -10.50 8.66 -2.55
N ARG A 93 -11.41 7.69 -2.52
CA ARG A 93 -12.73 7.84 -1.91
C ARG A 93 -12.96 6.68 -0.96
N LEU A 94 -13.09 6.99 0.31
CA LEU A 94 -13.44 6.02 1.34
C LEU A 94 -14.94 6.13 1.65
N SER A 95 -15.59 5.01 1.83
CA SER A 95 -16.98 4.96 2.24
C SER A 95 -17.16 3.91 3.33
N PRO A 96 -17.92 4.20 4.38
CA PRO A 96 -18.25 3.21 5.40
C PRO A 96 -19.07 2.09 4.77
N ALA A 97 -18.80 0.86 5.21
CA ALA A 97 -19.57 -0.33 4.86
C ALA A 97 -19.96 -1.05 6.14
N TRP A 98 -20.90 -2.00 6.04
CA TRP A 98 -21.28 -2.82 7.19
C TRP A 98 -20.04 -3.59 7.69
N ALA A 99 -19.66 -3.34 8.94
CA ALA A 99 -18.47 -3.90 9.59
C ALA A 99 -17.12 -3.58 8.90
N GLY A 100 -17.02 -2.47 8.16
CA GLY A 100 -15.77 -2.14 7.49
C GLY A 100 -15.79 -0.85 6.69
N VAL A 101 -14.87 -0.79 5.72
CA VAL A 101 -14.64 0.36 4.85
C VAL A 101 -14.45 -0.11 3.42
N ARG A 102 -14.96 0.65 2.44
CA ARG A 102 -14.63 0.52 1.02
C ARG A 102 -13.76 1.71 0.61
N ALA A 103 -12.75 1.41 -0.18
CA ALA A 103 -11.86 2.39 -0.76
C ALA A 103 -11.87 2.26 -2.29
N GLU A 104 -11.94 3.36 -2.98
CA GLU A 104 -11.68 3.46 -4.41
C GLU A 104 -10.46 4.34 -4.62
N LEU A 105 -9.47 3.82 -5.33
CA LEU A 105 -8.24 4.52 -5.64
C LEU A 105 -8.17 4.81 -7.14
N ARG A 106 -7.82 6.05 -7.49
CA ARG A 106 -7.61 6.50 -8.87
C ARG A 106 -6.27 7.22 -9.00
N ALA A 107 -5.61 6.99 -10.10
CA ALA A 107 -4.43 7.73 -10.52
C ALA A 107 -4.47 7.84 -12.05
N ASP A 108 -4.51 9.05 -12.58
CA ASP A 108 -4.75 9.29 -14.02
C ASP A 108 -3.70 8.64 -14.92
N CYS A 109 -2.45 8.53 -14.44
CA CYS A 109 -1.40 7.80 -15.16
C CYS A 109 -1.70 6.30 -15.29
N CYS A 110 -2.43 5.73 -14.33
CA CYS A 110 -2.18 4.34 -13.97
C CYS A 110 -3.44 3.50 -13.83
N THR A 111 -4.59 4.10 -13.59
CA THR A 111 -5.89 3.41 -13.43
C THR A 111 -6.88 3.78 -14.54
N THR A 112 -6.39 3.82 -15.79
CA THR A 112 -7.21 4.21 -16.95
C THR A 112 -8.34 3.24 -17.26
N ALA A 113 -8.19 1.96 -16.89
CA ALA A 113 -9.24 0.94 -17.04
C ALA A 113 -10.36 1.03 -15.99
N GLY A 114 -10.16 1.80 -14.93
CA GLY A 114 -11.11 1.97 -13.84
C GLY A 114 -10.42 2.12 -12.49
N PRO A 115 -11.14 2.52 -11.44
CA PRO A 115 -10.59 2.64 -10.10
C PRO A 115 -10.21 1.27 -9.53
N ILE A 116 -9.21 1.26 -8.66
CA ILE A 116 -8.89 0.08 -7.85
C ILE A 116 -9.82 0.08 -6.64
N GLY A 117 -10.75 -0.87 -6.60
CA GLY A 117 -11.66 -1.06 -5.48
C GLY A 117 -11.02 -1.95 -4.41
N ILE A 118 -11.07 -1.53 -3.15
CA ILE A 118 -10.62 -2.29 -1.99
C ILE A 118 -11.75 -2.28 -0.96
N ALA A 119 -12.11 -3.45 -0.44
CA ALA A 119 -13.04 -3.56 0.68
C ALA A 119 -12.33 -4.22 1.85
N ALA A 120 -12.29 -3.54 2.99
CA ALA A 120 -11.76 -4.07 4.24
C ALA A 120 -12.89 -4.26 5.24
N GLN A 121 -12.97 -5.43 5.85
CA GLN A 121 -13.96 -5.81 6.85
C GLN A 121 -13.24 -6.35 8.08
N ALA A 122 -13.69 -5.94 9.26
CA ALA A 122 -13.17 -6.42 10.53
C ALA A 122 -14.29 -7.14 11.28
N GLY A 123 -14.04 -8.37 11.69
CA GLY A 123 -14.88 -9.15 12.62
C GLY A 123 -14.14 -9.33 13.96
N TRP A 124 -14.72 -10.09 14.86
CA TRP A 124 -14.19 -10.27 16.23
C TRP A 124 -12.73 -10.76 16.25
N ASN A 125 -12.36 -11.69 15.37
CA ASN A 125 -11.01 -12.28 15.29
C ASN A 125 -10.57 -12.48 13.83
N THR A 126 -11.22 -11.77 12.92
CA THR A 126 -11.01 -11.89 11.48
C THR A 126 -10.86 -10.52 10.87
N VAL A 127 -9.90 -10.37 9.97
CA VAL A 127 -9.80 -9.22 9.08
C VAL A 127 -9.81 -9.75 7.66
N ARG A 128 -10.70 -9.23 6.83
CA ARG A 128 -10.78 -9.56 5.41
C ARG A 128 -10.53 -8.33 4.58
N VAL A 129 -9.58 -8.42 3.66
CA VAL A 129 -9.34 -7.40 2.65
C VAL A 129 -9.58 -8.01 1.28
N GLN A 130 -10.48 -7.45 0.51
CA GLN A 130 -10.81 -7.86 -0.85
C GLN A 130 -10.39 -6.77 -1.81
N ILE A 131 -9.75 -7.15 -2.91
CA ILE A 131 -9.37 -6.26 -4.00
C ILE A 131 -10.26 -6.62 -5.18
N ALA A 132 -10.96 -5.62 -5.71
CA ALA A 132 -11.84 -5.82 -6.86
C ALA A 132 -11.06 -6.29 -8.08
N ASP A 133 -11.72 -7.07 -8.92
CA ASP A 133 -11.16 -7.48 -10.20
C ASP A 133 -10.90 -6.24 -11.05
N GLY A 134 -9.71 -6.16 -11.62
CA GLY A 134 -9.33 -4.97 -12.37
C GLY A 134 -7.97 -5.07 -13.02
N ARG A 135 -7.65 -4.02 -13.77
CA ARG A 135 -6.34 -3.85 -14.41
C ARG A 135 -5.84 -2.43 -14.18
N SER A 136 -4.55 -2.32 -13.89
CA SER A 136 -3.87 -1.03 -13.74
C SER A 136 -2.46 -1.11 -14.33
N GLN A 137 -1.92 0.03 -14.73
CA GLN A 137 -0.57 0.11 -15.32
C GLN A 137 0.23 1.17 -14.59
N TRP A 138 1.41 0.82 -14.16
CA TRP A 138 2.28 1.66 -13.35
C TRP A 138 3.66 1.81 -14.01
N PRO A 139 4.30 2.97 -13.96
CA PRO A 139 5.66 3.12 -14.46
C PRO A 139 6.63 2.36 -13.53
N ALA A 140 7.48 1.50 -14.09
CA ALA A 140 8.45 0.73 -13.32
C ALA A 140 9.48 1.63 -12.59
N ALA A 141 9.70 2.84 -13.11
CA ALA A 141 10.63 3.81 -12.53
C ALA A 141 10.32 4.19 -11.07
N VAL A 142 9.05 4.10 -10.64
CA VAL A 142 8.68 4.40 -9.24
C VAL A 142 9.31 3.43 -8.24
N LEU A 143 9.67 2.22 -8.66
CA LEU A 143 10.32 1.24 -7.80
C LEU A 143 11.70 1.71 -7.32
N ALA A 144 12.39 2.56 -8.10
CA ALA A 144 13.69 3.10 -7.72
C ALA A 144 13.66 3.85 -6.37
N GLY A 145 12.51 4.42 -6.01
CA GLY A 145 12.30 5.07 -4.72
C GLY A 145 12.36 4.11 -3.52
N LEU A 146 12.09 2.83 -3.69
CA LEU A 146 12.08 1.85 -2.59
C LEU A 146 13.48 1.49 -2.06
N GLY A 147 14.54 2.16 -2.54
CA GLY A 147 15.90 1.90 -2.11
C GLY A 147 16.52 0.65 -2.74
N THR A 148 17.50 0.08 -2.08
CA THR A 148 18.24 -1.09 -2.57
C THR A 148 17.35 -2.34 -2.62
N PRO A 149 17.37 -3.12 -3.73
CA PRO A 149 18.26 -3.01 -4.89
C PRO A 149 17.74 -2.09 -6.02
N TRP A 150 16.52 -1.58 -5.92
CA TRP A 150 15.82 -0.89 -7.00
C TRP A 150 16.47 0.43 -7.43
N ASN A 151 17.05 1.18 -6.48
CA ASN A 151 17.81 2.40 -6.74
C ASN A 151 19.06 2.14 -7.59
N THR A 152 19.66 0.94 -7.46
CA THR A 152 20.84 0.52 -8.25
C THR A 152 20.43 0.02 -9.63
N VAL A 153 19.40 -0.81 -9.70
CA VAL A 153 18.87 -1.38 -10.94
C VAL A 153 18.20 -0.32 -11.79
N GLN A 154 17.54 0.66 -11.20
CA GLN A 154 16.77 1.73 -11.86
C GLN A 154 15.89 1.16 -12.98
N PRO A 155 14.87 0.37 -12.65
CA PRO A 155 14.02 -0.27 -13.63
C PRO A 155 13.23 0.77 -14.42
N GLN A 156 13.17 0.58 -15.73
CA GLN A 156 12.32 1.34 -16.64
C GLN A 156 11.44 0.36 -17.39
N GLY A 157 10.24 0.79 -17.76
CA GLY A 157 9.23 -0.05 -18.40
C GLY A 157 7.87 0.17 -17.76
N ARG A 158 6.96 -0.75 -18.00
CA ARG A 158 5.56 -0.69 -17.54
C ARG A 158 5.23 -1.92 -16.70
N LEU A 159 4.57 -1.70 -15.60
CA LEU A 159 4.05 -2.74 -14.71
C LEU A 159 2.54 -2.82 -14.90
N ALA A 160 2.04 -3.87 -15.52
CA ALA A 160 0.62 -4.11 -15.70
C ALA A 160 0.14 -5.11 -14.63
N LEU A 161 -0.66 -4.63 -13.69
CA LEU A 161 -1.25 -5.44 -12.62
C LEU A 161 -2.66 -5.83 -13.01
N SER A 162 -3.01 -7.10 -12.87
CA SER A 162 -4.37 -7.62 -12.94
C SER A 162 -4.70 -8.46 -11.73
N THR A 163 -5.95 -8.35 -11.24
CA THR A 163 -6.45 -9.05 -10.06
C THR A 163 -7.72 -9.81 -10.40
N GLN A 164 -7.88 -11.02 -9.84
CA GLN A 164 -9.09 -11.84 -9.95
C GLN A 164 -9.46 -12.42 -8.60
N ALA A 165 -10.61 -12.03 -8.08
CA ALA A 165 -11.18 -12.49 -6.81
C ALA A 165 -10.18 -12.46 -5.64
N LEU A 166 -9.24 -11.49 -5.67
CA LEU A 166 -8.14 -11.42 -4.72
C LEU A 166 -8.66 -11.03 -3.34
N ALA A 167 -8.44 -11.89 -2.37
CA ALA A 167 -8.84 -11.66 -0.99
C ALA A 167 -7.76 -12.16 -0.02
N LEU A 168 -7.46 -11.33 0.97
CA LEU A 168 -6.60 -11.67 2.10
C LEU A 168 -7.49 -11.81 3.35
N ASN A 169 -7.41 -12.94 3.99
CA ASN A 169 -8.15 -13.21 5.22
C ASN A 169 -7.15 -13.49 6.35
N TRP A 170 -7.25 -12.72 7.42
CA TRP A 170 -6.53 -13.01 8.65
C TRP A 170 -7.53 -13.58 9.65
N THR A 171 -7.26 -14.79 10.12
CA THR A 171 -8.09 -15.48 11.12
C THR A 171 -7.15 -16.03 12.18
N ASN A 172 -7.32 -15.59 13.43
CA ASN A 172 -6.48 -16.02 14.55
C ASN A 172 -4.96 -15.87 14.28
N GLY A 173 -4.57 -14.77 13.65
CA GLY A 173 -3.18 -14.48 13.29
C GLY A 173 -2.62 -15.26 12.09
N ARG A 174 -3.43 -16.10 11.44
CA ARG A 174 -3.04 -16.82 10.21
C ARG A 174 -3.56 -16.09 9.00
N MET A 175 -2.66 -15.80 8.06
CA MET A 175 -2.99 -15.20 6.77
C MET A 175 -3.36 -16.29 5.76
N GLN A 176 -4.47 -16.10 5.08
CA GLN A 176 -4.90 -16.91 3.94
C GLN A 176 -5.12 -16.00 2.74
N LEU A 177 -4.58 -16.38 1.62
CA LEU A 177 -4.79 -15.72 0.34
C LEU A 177 -5.79 -16.54 -0.48
N ALA A 178 -6.74 -15.87 -1.11
CA ALA A 178 -7.65 -16.46 -2.09
C ALA A 178 -7.61 -15.63 -3.38
N GLY A 179 -7.95 -16.25 -4.51
CA GLY A 179 -7.90 -15.61 -5.81
C GLY A 179 -6.50 -15.55 -6.41
N SER A 180 -6.29 -14.65 -7.36
CA SER A 180 -5.02 -14.52 -8.06
C SER A 180 -4.68 -13.07 -8.40
N ALA A 181 -3.39 -12.79 -8.52
CA ALA A 181 -2.88 -11.53 -9.05
C ALA A 181 -1.75 -11.83 -10.04
N GLN A 182 -1.70 -11.05 -11.10
CA GLN A 182 -0.67 -11.15 -12.12
C GLN A 182 -0.06 -9.77 -12.36
N LEU A 183 1.25 -9.69 -12.27
CA LEU A 183 2.03 -8.51 -12.57
C LEU A 183 2.91 -8.78 -13.79
N ASP A 184 2.61 -8.14 -14.90
CA ASP A 184 3.41 -8.18 -16.11
C ASP A 184 4.33 -6.96 -16.16
N ALA A 185 5.63 -7.20 -16.06
CA ALA A 185 6.67 -6.19 -16.21
C ALA A 185 7.09 -6.14 -17.69
N LEU A 186 6.56 -5.16 -18.42
CA LEU A 186 6.66 -5.07 -19.87
C LEU A 186 7.77 -4.12 -20.31
N ASP A 187 8.52 -4.50 -21.36
CA ASP A 187 9.57 -3.70 -21.99
C ASP A 187 10.62 -3.21 -20.98
N MET A 188 11.00 -4.10 -20.06
CA MET A 188 11.87 -3.74 -18.95
C MET A 188 13.27 -3.43 -19.42
N SER A 189 13.82 -2.35 -18.88
CA SER A 189 15.20 -1.92 -19.07
C SER A 189 15.83 -1.59 -17.72
N SER A 190 17.15 -1.62 -17.66
CA SER A 190 17.90 -1.28 -16.46
C SER A 190 19.11 -0.42 -16.83
N ARG A 191 19.54 0.43 -15.89
CA ARG A 191 20.79 1.17 -16.01
C ARG A 191 22.03 0.28 -16.06
N LEU A 192 21.91 -0.94 -15.58
CA LEU A 192 23.00 -1.93 -15.50
C LEU A 192 23.18 -2.74 -16.78
N SER A 193 22.34 -2.54 -17.80
CA SER A 193 22.41 -3.22 -19.08
C SER A 193 22.36 -2.23 -20.24
N THR A 194 23.08 -2.53 -21.30
CA THR A 194 23.00 -1.79 -22.58
C THR A 194 21.80 -2.18 -23.42
N LEU A 195 21.16 -3.30 -23.11
CA LEU A 195 19.97 -3.78 -23.82
C LEU A 195 18.72 -3.00 -23.40
N ARG A 196 18.00 -2.48 -24.38
CA ARG A 196 16.76 -1.72 -24.16
C ARG A 196 15.72 -2.07 -25.23
N PRO A 197 14.68 -2.83 -24.90
CA PRO A 197 14.44 -3.52 -23.64
C PRO A 197 15.32 -4.76 -23.46
N MET A 198 15.54 -5.18 -22.21
CA MET A 198 16.19 -6.45 -21.88
C MET A 198 15.21 -7.62 -21.81
N GLY A 199 13.92 -7.35 -21.56
CA GLY A 199 12.88 -8.37 -21.58
C GLY A 199 11.54 -7.91 -20.96
N SER A 200 10.57 -8.82 -21.06
CA SER A 200 9.28 -8.72 -20.40
C SER A 200 9.04 -9.96 -19.54
N TYR A 201 8.46 -9.78 -18.35
CA TYR A 201 8.37 -10.80 -17.33
C TYR A 201 6.98 -10.85 -16.74
N ARG A 202 6.58 -12.04 -16.27
CA ARG A 202 5.33 -12.25 -15.55
C ARG A 202 5.60 -12.79 -14.16
N LEU A 203 5.04 -12.13 -13.16
CA LEU A 203 4.97 -12.58 -11.79
C LEU A 203 3.50 -12.92 -11.51
N ALA A 204 3.20 -14.19 -11.23
CA ALA A 204 1.85 -14.65 -10.93
C ALA A 204 1.76 -15.17 -9.50
N LEU A 205 0.79 -14.63 -8.76
CA LEU A 205 0.42 -15.01 -7.41
C LEU A 205 -0.89 -15.79 -7.48
N ASP A 206 -0.90 -17.01 -6.95
CA ASP A 206 -2.09 -17.87 -6.89
C ASP A 206 -2.37 -18.31 -5.46
N GLY A 207 -3.58 -18.02 -4.98
CA GLY A 207 -4.08 -18.37 -3.65
C GLY A 207 -5.13 -19.48 -3.66
N LYS A 208 -5.27 -20.22 -4.78
CA LYS A 208 -6.31 -21.27 -4.88
C LYS A 208 -5.92 -22.59 -4.22
N GLY A 209 -4.63 -22.77 -3.91
CA GLY A 209 -4.10 -23.98 -3.26
C GLY A 209 -4.08 -23.88 -1.72
N PRO A 210 -3.57 -24.94 -1.06
CA PRO A 210 -3.43 -24.97 0.40
C PRO A 210 -2.42 -23.94 0.94
N ALA A 211 -1.42 -23.58 0.12
CA ALA A 211 -0.50 -22.49 0.36
C ALA A 211 -0.47 -21.57 -0.87
N PRO A 212 -0.36 -20.23 -0.69
CA PRO A 212 -0.17 -19.32 -1.81
C PRO A 212 1.14 -19.61 -2.53
N THR A 213 1.12 -19.55 -3.86
CA THR A 213 2.29 -19.74 -4.70
C THR A 213 2.62 -18.51 -5.50
N LEU A 214 3.91 -18.31 -5.77
CA LEU A 214 4.43 -17.24 -6.59
C LEU A 214 5.25 -17.83 -7.72
N THR A 215 4.95 -17.49 -8.97
CA THR A 215 5.72 -17.93 -10.13
C THR A 215 6.26 -16.74 -10.91
N LEU A 216 7.52 -16.83 -11.34
CA LEU A 216 8.19 -15.86 -12.20
C LEU A 216 8.51 -16.53 -13.53
N SER A 217 8.14 -15.91 -14.62
CA SER A 217 8.43 -16.40 -15.98
C SER A 217 8.80 -15.25 -16.91
N THR A 218 9.60 -15.55 -17.93
CA THR A 218 9.91 -14.64 -19.01
C THR A 218 8.84 -14.73 -20.09
N LEU A 219 8.30 -13.58 -20.49
CA LEU A 219 7.40 -13.45 -21.63
C LEU A 219 8.17 -13.27 -22.94
N GLY A 220 9.36 -12.67 -22.87
CA GLY A 220 10.25 -12.47 -24.02
C GLY A 220 11.43 -11.58 -23.65
N GLY A 221 12.48 -11.63 -24.44
CA GLY A 221 13.67 -10.79 -24.29
C GLY A 221 14.97 -11.56 -24.13
N ALA A 222 16.05 -10.81 -23.88
CA ALA A 222 17.40 -11.35 -23.79
C ALA A 222 17.78 -11.81 -22.36
N LEU A 223 17.18 -11.23 -21.33
CA LEU A 223 17.32 -11.71 -19.95
C LEU A 223 16.19 -12.71 -19.66
N LEU A 224 16.54 -13.94 -19.39
CA LEU A 224 15.60 -15.01 -19.11
C LEU A 224 15.51 -15.21 -17.59
N LEU A 225 14.33 -15.00 -17.04
CA LEU A 225 14.01 -15.19 -15.62
C LEU A 225 12.98 -16.30 -15.48
N LYS A 226 13.23 -17.22 -14.57
CA LYS A 226 12.24 -18.21 -14.13
C LYS A 226 12.38 -18.44 -12.63
N GLY A 227 11.30 -18.75 -11.98
CA GLY A 227 11.32 -19.06 -10.55
C GLY A 227 9.96 -19.45 -10.02
N SER A 228 9.98 -20.04 -8.86
CA SER A 228 8.78 -20.38 -8.11
C SER A 228 9.02 -20.27 -6.62
N GLY A 229 7.97 -20.02 -5.89
CA GLY A 229 8.00 -19.97 -4.44
C GLY A 229 6.62 -20.23 -3.85
N GLU A 230 6.61 -20.52 -2.58
CA GLU A 230 5.40 -20.73 -1.79
C GLU A 230 5.51 -20.04 -0.43
N TRP A 231 4.39 -19.73 0.16
CA TRP A 231 4.36 -19.23 1.53
C TRP A 231 4.35 -20.38 2.52
N VAL A 232 5.34 -20.39 3.42
CA VAL A 232 5.41 -21.32 4.54
C VAL A 232 5.15 -20.51 5.81
N GLY A 233 3.92 -20.55 6.29
CA GLY A 233 3.44 -19.63 7.31
C GLY A 233 3.32 -18.19 6.77
N ASP A 234 4.07 -17.27 7.37
CA ASP A 234 4.14 -15.84 7.01
C ASP A 234 5.34 -15.49 6.11
N ARG A 235 6.18 -16.48 5.76
CA ARG A 235 7.42 -16.29 5.00
C ARG A 235 7.30 -16.86 3.60
N LEU A 236 7.68 -16.04 2.61
CA LEU A 236 7.84 -16.50 1.24
C LEU A 236 9.18 -17.23 1.11
N ARG A 237 9.16 -18.48 0.63
CA ARG A 237 10.34 -19.21 0.15
C ARG A 237 10.31 -19.20 -1.36
N PHE A 238 11.22 -18.46 -1.98
CA PHE A 238 11.29 -18.34 -3.43
C PHE A 238 12.68 -18.70 -3.93
N THR A 239 12.72 -19.48 -5.00
CA THR A 239 13.95 -19.78 -5.73
C THR A 239 13.75 -19.46 -7.20
N GLY A 240 14.66 -18.72 -7.76
CA GLY A 240 14.64 -18.34 -9.16
C GLY A 240 16.01 -18.44 -9.80
N GLU A 241 16.00 -18.40 -11.11
CA GLU A 241 17.19 -18.44 -11.96
C GLU A 241 17.11 -17.33 -13.00
N ALA A 242 18.22 -16.66 -13.20
CA ALA A 242 18.39 -15.65 -14.24
C ALA A 242 19.53 -16.10 -15.18
N THR A 243 19.26 -16.08 -16.47
CA THR A 243 20.23 -16.39 -17.53
C THR A 243 20.17 -15.39 -18.67
N ALA A 244 21.23 -15.23 -19.41
CA ALA A 244 21.20 -14.47 -20.67
C ALA A 244 20.83 -15.39 -21.84
N ALA A 245 20.11 -14.86 -22.81
CA ALA A 245 19.96 -15.52 -24.11
C ALA A 245 21.33 -15.65 -24.80
N PRO A 246 21.50 -16.60 -25.73
CA PRO A 246 22.74 -16.76 -26.49
C PRO A 246 23.21 -15.42 -27.09
N ASP A 247 24.51 -15.17 -27.07
CA ASP A 247 25.19 -13.96 -27.58
C ASP A 247 24.84 -12.64 -26.85
N ARG A 248 24.14 -12.69 -25.71
CA ARG A 248 23.75 -11.53 -24.91
C ARG A 248 24.40 -11.48 -23.52
N GLU A 249 25.26 -12.42 -23.21
CA GLU A 249 25.87 -12.58 -21.88
C GLU A 249 26.70 -11.36 -21.45
N ALA A 250 27.50 -10.81 -22.34
CA ALA A 250 28.34 -9.66 -22.07
C ALA A 250 27.51 -8.41 -21.67
N ALA A 251 26.40 -8.18 -22.38
CA ALA A 251 25.52 -7.04 -22.11
C ALA A 251 24.73 -7.15 -20.80
N LEU A 252 24.58 -8.37 -20.27
CA LEU A 252 23.83 -8.67 -19.06
C LEU A 252 24.72 -9.05 -17.87
N ALA A 253 26.05 -9.12 -18.05
CA ALA A 253 26.98 -9.59 -17.04
C ALA A 253 26.88 -8.83 -15.70
N ASN A 254 26.85 -7.49 -15.75
CA ASN A 254 26.72 -6.65 -14.56
C ASN A 254 25.39 -6.89 -13.83
N LEU A 255 24.29 -6.98 -14.57
CA LEU A 255 22.98 -7.22 -14.01
C LEU A 255 22.91 -8.60 -13.35
N LEU A 256 23.39 -9.63 -14.03
CA LEU A 256 23.42 -11.01 -13.49
C LEU A 256 24.26 -11.14 -12.21
N ASN A 257 25.31 -10.31 -12.04
CA ASN A 257 26.12 -10.30 -10.82
C ASN A 257 25.40 -9.65 -9.62
N ILE A 258 24.43 -8.78 -9.86
CA ILE A 258 23.72 -8.02 -8.82
C ILE A 258 22.43 -8.69 -8.40
N ILE A 259 21.67 -9.30 -9.33
CA ILE A 259 20.34 -9.86 -9.06
C ILE A 259 20.36 -11.19 -8.31
N GLY A 260 21.49 -11.87 -8.23
CA GLY A 260 21.58 -13.14 -7.53
C GLY A 260 23.01 -13.66 -7.38
N ARG A 261 23.15 -14.83 -6.76
CA ARG A 261 24.44 -15.51 -6.62
C ARG A 261 24.83 -16.16 -7.94
N ARG A 262 25.90 -15.66 -8.55
CA ARG A 262 26.37 -16.20 -9.83
C ARG A 262 26.96 -17.62 -9.70
N THR A 263 26.53 -18.50 -10.59
CA THR A 263 27.04 -19.87 -10.73
C THR A 263 27.21 -20.15 -12.22
N GLY A 264 28.42 -19.93 -12.75
CA GLY A 264 28.70 -20.02 -14.20
C GLY A 264 27.94 -18.97 -15.01
N ALA A 265 27.18 -19.40 -16.01
CA ALA A 265 26.33 -18.53 -16.85
C ALA A 265 25.00 -18.14 -16.21
N ARG A 266 24.67 -18.64 -15.01
CA ARG A 266 23.41 -18.43 -14.30
C ARG A 266 23.59 -17.63 -13.03
N SER A 267 22.55 -16.89 -12.65
CA SER A 267 22.43 -16.27 -11.32
C SER A 267 21.25 -16.89 -10.59
N ILE A 268 21.50 -17.42 -9.40
CA ILE A 268 20.47 -18.00 -8.54
C ILE A 268 19.96 -16.92 -7.59
N ILE A 269 18.64 -16.75 -7.59
CA ILE A 269 17.91 -15.80 -6.75
C ILE A 269 17.21 -16.61 -5.66
N THR A 270 17.48 -16.30 -4.40
CA THR A 270 16.79 -16.93 -3.26
C THR A 270 16.25 -15.86 -2.34
N VAL A 271 15.00 -16.08 -1.88
CA VAL A 271 14.32 -15.22 -0.90
C VAL A 271 13.68 -16.13 0.15
N GLY A 272 13.95 -15.85 1.43
CA GLY A 272 13.40 -16.59 2.58
C GLY A 272 14.37 -17.49 3.29
#